data_af0f3a51f9365f8075b1fa0dd09a8d1f
#
_entry.id   af0f3a51f9365f8075b1fa0dd09a8d1f
#
_cell.length_a   1.000
_cell.length_b   1.000
_cell.length_c   1.000
_cell.angle_alpha   90.00
_cell.angle_beta   90.00
_cell.angle_gamma   90.00
#
_symmetry.space_group_name_H-M   'P 1'
#
loop_
_entity.id
_entity.type
_entity.pdbx_description
1 polymer ?
#
loop_
_entity_poly.entity_id
_entity_poly.type
_entity_poly.pdbx_seq_one_letter_code
_entity_poly.pdbx_strand_id
1 'polypeptide(L)'
;MNPDTAEMAIPLLREQPAAEAPPAAARRRDTKSPSARALARLSAPLARVRADPWRIAAVADSWRALWSSRLLVWAAGAGTVLAFGFGPARKAFNPPGVTRGFGAIGNLLAAPAARWDSAWYLVIAHYGYRPDLGRFTIARTAFFPLYPLGIRAISWLGSPPVLAGVLLSLAALALALYGIHRLAALELSSLDAARAAVFVTAFAPMAFFFSAVYSESLYLALSVGLFWSARHGRWALVGVLGALATATRSTGLVLLVPALALYLYGPRLDRPPDRPRAGAAGPPRAMAPRYRLRADALWLALVPAAAAVFGAWLALGGGDGLAPFRSQQIWGRHFAGPYVAVWQGLGAAFEGARQLLSFQHAHVYYPAATGSPTVAASHNLMLFAFLLAAIPALVLAARRLPRAYVLYVLAALALPLSYPVAGQPLMSLPRFLLVLFPLHLAAGSWLAEHPRARRPLLGASAALMVVFLAQFATWHWVA
;
A
#
# COMPACT_ATOMS: atom_id res chain seq x y z
N MET A 1 -66.16 -29.01 -37.81
CA MET A 1 -67.27 -28.16 -37.45
C MET A 1 -66.76 -26.80 -37.07
N ASN A 2 -67.04 -25.88 -37.92
CA ASN A 2 -66.90 -24.43 -37.92
C ASN A 2 -67.66 -23.76 -36.76
N PRO A 3 -67.67 -22.46 -36.58
CA PRO A 3 -66.80 -21.33 -36.91
C PRO A 3 -66.68 -20.34 -35.72
N ASP A 4 -65.85 -19.32 -35.80
CA ASP A 4 -66.31 -17.96 -36.00
C ASP A 4 -65.14 -16.99 -36.12
N THR A 5 -65.13 -16.34 -37.27
CA THR A 5 -64.39 -15.15 -37.60
C THR A 5 -64.97 -13.96 -36.87
N ALA A 6 -64.17 -13.20 -36.11
CA ALA A 6 -64.56 -11.86 -35.69
C ALA A 6 -63.50 -10.88 -36.22
N GLU A 7 -63.85 -10.15 -37.25
CA GLU A 7 -63.28 -8.92 -37.71
C GLU A 7 -63.10 -7.92 -36.56
N MET A 8 -61.97 -7.45 -36.31
CA MET A 8 -61.74 -6.31 -35.42
C MET A 8 -61.28 -5.09 -36.22
N ALA A 9 -62.23 -4.18 -36.35
CA ALA A 9 -62.11 -2.92 -37.06
C ALA A 9 -61.03 -2.03 -36.47
N ILE A 10 -60.18 -1.46 -37.36
CA ILE A 10 -59.18 -0.44 -37.04
C ILE A 10 -59.92 0.89 -36.80
N PRO A 11 -59.71 1.57 -35.63
CA PRO A 11 -60.24 2.93 -35.48
C PRO A 11 -59.34 3.92 -36.18
N LEU A 12 -59.92 4.70 -37.05
CA LEU A 12 -59.36 5.88 -37.72
C LEU A 12 -58.69 6.82 -36.71
N LEU A 13 -57.44 7.17 -36.95
CA LEU A 13 -56.68 8.22 -36.26
C LEU A 13 -57.44 9.56 -36.42
N ARG A 14 -57.97 10.10 -35.33
CA ARG A 14 -58.40 11.49 -35.22
C ARG A 14 -57.14 12.36 -35.17
N GLU A 15 -57.00 13.26 -36.14
CA GLU A 15 -56.04 14.35 -36.10
C GLU A 15 -56.25 15.19 -34.83
N GLN A 16 -55.26 15.24 -33.98
CA GLN A 16 -55.16 16.20 -32.88
C GLN A 16 -54.66 17.53 -33.44
N PRO A 17 -55.23 18.67 -33.03
CA PRO A 17 -54.74 19.99 -33.45
C PRO A 17 -53.34 20.23 -32.88
N ALA A 18 -52.48 20.85 -33.69
CA ALA A 18 -51.10 21.21 -33.36
C ALA A 18 -51.03 22.01 -32.04
N ALA A 19 -50.34 21.45 -31.05
CA ALA A 19 -50.06 22.15 -29.81
C ALA A 19 -49.13 23.36 -30.11
N GLU A 20 -49.59 24.55 -29.75
CA GLU A 20 -48.78 25.77 -29.78
C GLU A 20 -47.47 25.56 -29.00
N ALA A 21 -46.34 25.92 -29.62
CA ALA A 21 -45.02 25.89 -28.98
C ALA A 21 -45.02 26.83 -27.76
N PRO A 22 -44.49 26.38 -26.60
CA PRO A 22 -44.40 27.25 -25.44
C PRO A 22 -43.48 28.45 -25.72
N PRO A 23 -43.79 29.65 -25.19
CA PRO A 23 -42.96 30.84 -25.42
C PRO A 23 -41.55 30.59 -24.93
N ALA A 24 -40.57 31.05 -25.71
CA ALA A 24 -39.16 30.98 -25.44
C ALA A 24 -38.86 31.43 -24.00
N ALA A 25 -38.46 30.49 -23.14
CA ALA A 25 -38.07 30.75 -21.77
C ALA A 25 -36.94 31.77 -21.77
N ALA A 26 -37.24 33.00 -21.28
CA ALA A 26 -36.28 34.07 -21.09
C ALA A 26 -35.09 33.51 -20.33
N ARG A 27 -33.89 33.49 -20.94
CA ARG A 27 -32.63 33.19 -20.30
C ARG A 27 -32.45 34.11 -19.09
N ARG A 28 -32.78 33.66 -17.91
CA ARG A 28 -32.42 34.33 -16.66
C ARG A 28 -30.91 34.53 -16.67
N ARG A 29 -30.47 35.76 -16.90
CA ARG A 29 -29.06 36.17 -16.72
C ARG A 29 -28.70 35.86 -15.26
N ASP A 30 -27.74 34.98 -15.08
CA ASP A 30 -27.18 34.59 -13.77
C ASP A 30 -26.45 35.81 -13.19
N THR A 31 -27.16 36.57 -12.35
CA THR A 31 -26.71 37.86 -11.76
C THR A 31 -25.85 37.68 -10.51
N LYS A 32 -25.29 36.45 -10.29
CA LYS A 32 -24.41 36.22 -9.15
C LYS A 32 -23.13 37.03 -9.28
N SER A 33 -22.80 37.78 -8.23
CA SER A 33 -21.57 38.59 -8.14
C SER A 33 -20.31 37.73 -8.36
N PRO A 34 -19.18 38.32 -8.82
CA PRO A 34 -17.93 37.57 -8.98
C PRO A 34 -17.46 36.85 -7.74
N SER A 35 -17.67 37.43 -6.56
CA SER A 35 -17.39 36.80 -5.25
C SER A 35 -18.29 35.61 -4.95
N ALA A 36 -19.58 35.66 -5.28
CA ALA A 36 -20.51 34.55 -5.14
C ALA A 36 -20.16 33.39 -6.11
N ARG A 37 -19.64 33.70 -7.31
CA ARG A 37 -19.15 32.67 -8.25
C ARG A 37 -17.85 32.04 -7.77
N ALA A 38 -16.93 32.81 -7.16
CA ALA A 38 -15.72 32.30 -6.56
C ALA A 38 -16.01 31.38 -5.35
N LEU A 39 -16.89 31.83 -4.45
CA LEU A 39 -17.35 31.02 -3.31
C LEU A 39 -18.08 29.75 -3.76
N ALA A 40 -18.92 29.83 -4.78
CA ALA A 40 -19.58 28.65 -5.37
C ALA A 40 -18.59 27.68 -6.03
N ARG A 41 -17.49 28.17 -6.62
CA ARG A 41 -16.41 27.33 -7.15
C ARG A 41 -15.61 26.64 -6.06
N LEU A 42 -15.39 27.30 -4.93
CA LEU A 42 -14.71 26.72 -3.76
C LEU A 42 -15.60 25.74 -2.98
N SER A 43 -16.91 25.98 -2.94
CA SER A 43 -17.87 25.10 -2.26
C SER A 43 -18.37 23.93 -3.11
N ALA A 44 -18.26 24.02 -4.45
CA ALA A 44 -18.69 22.98 -5.37
C ALA A 44 -18.07 21.59 -5.11
N PRO A 45 -16.77 21.45 -4.78
CA PRO A 45 -16.20 20.16 -4.41
C PRO A 45 -16.78 19.62 -3.11
N LEU A 46 -17.02 20.46 -2.11
CA LEU A 46 -17.64 20.05 -0.83
C LEU A 46 -19.11 19.66 -1.00
N ALA A 47 -19.85 20.38 -1.85
CA ALA A 47 -21.23 20.02 -2.20
C ALA A 47 -21.30 18.68 -2.94
N ARG A 48 -20.38 18.40 -3.86
CA ARG A 48 -20.30 17.10 -4.56
C ARG A 48 -19.92 15.95 -3.62
N VAL A 49 -19.07 16.19 -2.63
CA VAL A 49 -18.75 15.19 -1.58
C VAL A 49 -19.98 14.89 -0.74
N ARG A 50 -20.75 15.91 -0.35
CA ARG A 50 -21.99 15.76 0.42
C ARG A 50 -23.11 15.08 -0.34
N ALA A 51 -23.10 15.10 -1.67
CA ALA A 51 -24.12 14.46 -2.51
C ALA A 51 -23.87 12.98 -2.81
N ASP A 52 -22.65 12.45 -2.51
CA ASP A 52 -22.29 11.05 -2.78
C ASP A 52 -22.16 10.26 -1.47
N PRO A 53 -23.16 9.42 -1.10
CA PRO A 53 -23.14 8.64 0.13
C PRO A 53 -21.89 7.74 0.27
N TRP A 54 -21.36 7.25 -0.84
CA TRP A 54 -20.14 6.41 -0.87
C TRP A 54 -18.90 7.20 -0.48
N ARG A 55 -18.84 8.48 -0.83
CA ARG A 55 -17.74 9.36 -0.42
C ARG A 55 -17.81 9.73 1.05
N ILE A 56 -19.04 10.00 1.54
CA ILE A 56 -19.24 10.28 2.97
C ILE A 56 -18.83 9.07 3.80
N ALA A 57 -19.28 7.87 3.42
CA ALA A 57 -18.88 6.63 4.09
C ALA A 57 -17.36 6.43 4.05
N ALA A 58 -16.71 6.68 2.90
CA ALA A 58 -15.28 6.55 2.77
C ALA A 58 -14.50 7.48 3.71
N VAL A 59 -14.91 8.75 3.80
CA VAL A 59 -14.28 9.70 4.74
C VAL A 59 -14.52 9.27 6.19
N ALA A 60 -15.76 8.94 6.56
CA ALA A 60 -16.11 8.59 7.92
C ALA A 60 -15.43 7.31 8.41
N ASP A 61 -15.43 6.25 7.59
CA ASP A 61 -14.83 4.97 7.95
C ASP A 61 -13.29 5.05 7.99
N SER A 62 -12.67 5.78 7.03
CA SER A 62 -11.22 6.00 7.03
C SER A 62 -10.77 6.84 8.22
N TRP A 63 -11.53 7.87 8.58
CA TRP A 63 -11.25 8.70 9.75
C TRP A 63 -11.34 7.89 11.05
N ARG A 64 -12.41 7.11 11.22
CA ARG A 64 -12.58 6.23 12.39
C ARG A 64 -11.45 5.22 12.50
N ALA A 65 -11.10 4.54 11.41
CA ALA A 65 -10.04 3.55 11.38
C ALA A 65 -8.66 4.18 11.65
N LEU A 66 -8.38 5.35 11.07
CA LEU A 66 -7.16 6.11 11.29
C LEU A 66 -7.00 6.42 12.79
N TRP A 67 -7.96 7.13 13.39
CA TRP A 67 -7.81 7.58 14.76
C TRP A 67 -7.85 6.43 15.76
N SER A 68 -8.77 5.49 15.65
CA SER A 68 -8.86 4.37 16.61
C SER A 68 -7.60 3.52 16.60
N SER A 69 -7.03 3.23 15.42
CA SER A 69 -5.79 2.47 15.34
C SER A 69 -4.57 3.27 15.78
N ARG A 70 -4.51 4.58 15.43
CA ARG A 70 -3.35 5.40 15.78
C ARG A 70 -3.31 5.74 17.28
N LEU A 71 -4.44 6.00 17.91
CA LEU A 71 -4.51 6.15 19.36
C LEU A 71 -4.00 4.89 20.09
N LEU A 72 -4.38 3.70 19.59
CA LEU A 72 -3.85 2.44 20.13
C LEU A 72 -2.34 2.35 19.96
N VAL A 73 -1.81 2.67 18.78
CA VAL A 73 -0.36 2.66 18.50
C VAL A 73 0.40 3.60 19.41
N TRP A 74 -0.08 4.84 19.59
CA TRP A 74 0.60 5.81 20.47
C TRP A 74 0.47 5.45 21.95
N ALA A 75 -0.70 5.03 22.40
CA ALA A 75 -0.88 4.60 23.77
C ALA A 75 0.00 3.40 24.12
N ALA A 76 0.05 2.39 23.24
CA ALA A 76 0.89 1.21 23.43
C ALA A 76 2.38 1.55 23.33
N GLY A 77 2.80 2.38 22.36
CA GLY A 77 4.20 2.79 22.20
C GLY A 77 4.71 3.61 23.38
N ALA A 78 3.96 4.63 23.80
CA ALA A 78 4.29 5.44 24.95
C ALA A 78 4.25 4.61 26.27
N GLY A 79 3.21 3.79 26.44
CA GLY A 79 3.10 2.90 27.60
C GLY A 79 4.25 1.90 27.69
N THR A 80 4.70 1.36 26.56
CA THR A 80 5.87 0.47 26.51
C THR A 80 7.15 1.20 26.94
N VAL A 81 7.36 2.43 26.43
CA VAL A 81 8.56 3.21 26.79
C VAL A 81 8.52 3.64 28.24
N LEU A 82 7.35 3.98 28.80
CA LEU A 82 7.19 4.30 30.23
C LEU A 82 7.47 3.07 31.11
N ALA A 83 7.03 1.89 30.71
CA ALA A 83 7.19 0.66 31.49
C ALA A 83 8.61 0.07 31.41
N PHE A 84 9.23 0.10 30.22
CA PHE A 84 10.49 -0.61 29.95
C PHE A 84 11.64 0.31 29.54
N GLY A 85 11.42 1.63 29.48
CA GLY A 85 12.39 2.59 28.95
C GLY A 85 12.55 2.52 27.44
N PHE A 86 13.44 3.36 26.91
CA PHE A 86 13.73 3.39 25.46
C PHE A 86 14.49 2.14 24.94
N GLY A 87 15.00 1.33 25.83
CA GLY A 87 15.86 0.21 25.49
C GLY A 87 17.20 0.64 24.86
N PRO A 88 18.20 -0.23 24.89
CA PRO A 88 19.45 0.00 24.17
C PRO A 88 19.23 -0.20 22.67
N ALA A 89 19.77 0.71 21.84
CA ALA A 89 19.72 0.58 20.38
C ALA A 89 20.48 -0.67 19.86
N ARG A 90 21.09 -1.43 20.74
CA ARG A 90 21.89 -2.63 20.43
C ARG A 90 22.92 -2.33 19.32
N LYS A 91 22.95 -3.13 18.26
CA LYS A 91 23.81 -2.93 17.08
C LYS A 91 23.13 -2.14 15.96
N ALA A 92 21.92 -1.58 16.20
CA ALA A 92 21.20 -0.82 15.19
C ALA A 92 21.88 0.52 14.89
N PHE A 93 21.81 0.93 13.62
CA PHE A 93 22.23 2.26 13.21
C PHE A 93 21.24 3.28 13.80
N ASN A 94 21.74 4.12 14.71
CA ASN A 94 20.90 5.09 15.44
C ASN A 94 21.68 6.36 15.76
N PRO A 95 21.92 7.27 14.78
CA PRO A 95 22.63 8.51 15.02
C PRO A 95 21.77 9.48 15.87
N PRO A 96 22.22 9.82 17.11
CA PRO A 96 21.40 10.59 18.05
C PRO A 96 21.02 11.98 17.53
N GLY A 97 21.88 12.61 16.73
CA GLY A 97 21.67 13.95 16.19
C GLY A 97 20.47 14.07 15.23
N VAL A 98 19.95 12.96 14.68
CA VAL A 98 18.80 12.98 13.77
C VAL A 98 17.61 12.18 14.28
N THR A 99 17.81 11.29 15.27
CA THR A 99 16.77 10.41 15.82
C THR A 99 16.18 10.89 17.15
N ARG A 100 16.77 11.93 17.75
CA ARG A 100 16.35 12.56 19.00
C ARG A 100 16.25 14.07 18.81
N GLY A 101 15.69 14.79 19.78
CA GLY A 101 15.96 16.21 19.81
C GLY A 101 14.77 17.16 19.95
N PHE A 102 13.66 16.76 20.58
CA PHE A 102 12.54 17.70 20.81
C PHE A 102 11.91 17.56 22.19
N GLY A 103 12.78 17.40 23.19
CA GLY A 103 12.41 17.37 24.61
C GLY A 103 11.84 16.03 25.09
N ALA A 104 11.59 15.92 26.41
CA ALA A 104 11.19 14.65 27.03
C ALA A 104 9.86 14.11 26.49
N ILE A 105 8.84 14.97 26.41
CA ILE A 105 7.49 14.58 25.92
C ILE A 105 7.55 14.23 24.42
N GLY A 106 8.20 15.05 23.61
CA GLY A 106 8.36 14.79 22.19
C GLY A 106 9.10 13.47 21.92
N ASN A 107 10.17 13.20 22.67
CA ASN A 107 10.89 11.94 22.59
C ASN A 107 10.03 10.74 23.01
N LEU A 108 9.21 10.88 24.05
CA LEU A 108 8.29 9.83 24.49
C LEU A 108 7.27 9.48 23.40
N LEU A 109 6.70 10.48 22.76
CA LEU A 109 5.64 10.29 21.76
C LEU A 109 6.16 9.86 20.39
N ALA A 110 7.29 10.39 19.94
CA ALA A 110 7.77 10.18 18.58
C ALA A 110 8.95 9.21 18.47
N ALA A 111 9.76 9.04 19.52
CA ALA A 111 10.88 8.11 19.49
C ALA A 111 10.47 6.65 19.21
N PRO A 112 9.32 6.11 19.68
CA PRO A 112 8.87 4.78 19.28
C PRO A 112 8.64 4.62 17.77
N ALA A 113 8.37 5.72 17.05
CA ALA A 113 8.20 5.71 15.60
C ALA A 113 9.53 5.78 14.82
N ALA A 114 10.66 6.07 15.50
CA ALA A 114 11.96 6.26 14.89
C ALA A 114 12.96 5.18 15.34
N ARG A 115 12.73 3.95 14.91
CA ARG A 115 13.55 2.77 15.22
C ARG A 115 14.04 2.12 13.94
N TRP A 116 15.19 1.43 14.01
CA TRP A 116 15.77 0.63 12.94
C TRP A 116 15.96 1.42 11.64
N ASP A 117 15.32 1.02 10.54
CA ASP A 117 15.48 1.65 9.22
C ASP A 117 15.06 3.13 9.18
N SER A 118 14.30 3.62 10.17
CA SER A 118 13.96 5.04 10.29
C SER A 118 15.17 5.95 10.27
N ALA A 119 16.28 5.49 10.87
CA ALA A 119 17.52 6.25 10.93
C ALA A 119 18.09 6.55 9.53
N TRP A 120 17.96 5.62 8.59
CA TRP A 120 18.41 5.82 7.21
C TRP A 120 17.64 6.94 6.53
N TYR A 121 16.31 6.94 6.65
CA TYR A 121 15.46 7.99 6.08
C TYR A 121 15.79 9.37 6.67
N LEU A 122 15.99 9.44 8.00
CA LEU A 122 16.33 10.67 8.70
C LEU A 122 17.71 11.19 8.31
N VAL A 123 18.69 10.29 8.22
CA VAL A 123 20.06 10.63 7.79
C VAL A 123 20.08 11.13 6.35
N ILE A 124 19.34 10.48 5.44
CA ILE A 124 19.24 10.95 4.05
C ILE A 124 18.51 12.29 3.97
N ALA A 125 17.46 12.49 4.76
CA ALA A 125 16.75 13.76 4.80
C ALA A 125 17.65 14.92 5.24
N HIS A 126 18.57 14.67 6.20
CA HIS A 126 19.47 15.69 6.75
C HIS A 126 20.73 15.86 5.90
N TYR A 127 21.45 14.77 5.58
CA TYR A 127 22.77 14.80 4.94
C TYR A 127 22.76 14.45 3.44
N GLY A 128 21.67 13.91 2.90
CA GLY A 128 21.60 13.40 1.53
C GLY A 128 22.39 12.10 1.31
N TYR A 129 22.70 11.82 0.05
CA TYR A 129 23.47 10.64 -0.39
C TYR A 129 24.95 11.03 -0.60
N ARG A 130 25.63 11.38 0.47
CA ARG A 130 27.06 11.74 0.38
C ARG A 130 27.93 10.51 0.14
N PRO A 131 28.94 10.57 -0.76
CA PRO A 131 29.77 9.41 -1.11
C PRO A 131 30.73 8.97 0.00
N ASP A 132 31.08 9.82 0.97
CA ASP A 132 32.25 9.67 1.83
C ASP A 132 32.07 8.84 3.10
N LEU A 133 31.06 7.99 3.19
CA LEU A 133 30.72 7.26 4.43
C LEU A 133 31.10 5.78 4.41
N GLY A 134 32.03 5.37 3.56
CA GLY A 134 32.53 3.99 3.45
C GLY A 134 31.34 3.02 3.16
N ARG A 135 31.31 1.89 3.87
CA ARG A 135 30.23 0.89 3.71
C ARG A 135 28.82 1.42 3.90
N PHE A 136 28.63 2.50 4.66
CA PHE A 136 27.33 3.12 4.87
C PHE A 136 26.84 3.95 3.67
N THR A 137 27.72 4.35 2.77
CA THR A 137 27.37 5.03 1.52
C THR A 137 26.48 4.14 0.67
N ILE A 138 26.84 2.88 0.47
CA ILE A 138 26.09 1.93 -0.34
C ILE A 138 24.76 1.60 0.36
N ALA A 139 24.74 1.42 1.68
CA ALA A 139 23.51 1.14 2.44
C ALA A 139 22.44 2.21 2.25
N ARG A 140 22.82 3.50 2.20
CA ARG A 140 21.86 4.61 1.98
C ARG A 140 21.12 4.49 0.67
N THR A 141 21.76 4.02 -0.37
CA THR A 141 21.17 3.95 -1.71
C THR A 141 20.02 2.95 -1.81
N ALA A 142 19.89 2.02 -0.85
CA ALA A 142 18.71 1.15 -0.73
C ALA A 142 17.42 1.91 -0.40
N PHE A 143 17.55 3.10 0.20
CA PHE A 143 16.44 3.95 0.62
C PHE A 143 16.23 5.05 -0.41
N PHE A 144 15.17 4.94 -1.19
CA PHE A 144 14.89 5.81 -2.32
C PHE A 144 14.50 7.24 -1.89
N PRO A 145 14.68 8.26 -2.77
CA PRO A 145 14.75 9.66 -2.35
C PRO A 145 13.42 10.31 -1.95
N LEU A 146 12.26 9.85 -2.44
CA LEU A 146 11.01 10.62 -2.29
C LEU A 146 10.60 10.80 -0.83
N TYR A 147 10.67 9.74 -0.01
CA TYR A 147 10.27 9.82 1.39
C TYR A 147 11.23 10.71 2.22
N PRO A 148 12.57 10.57 2.14
CA PRO A 148 13.50 11.53 2.74
C PRO A 148 13.34 12.97 2.28
N LEU A 149 13.08 13.20 0.98
CA LEU A 149 12.80 14.55 0.46
C LEU A 149 11.52 15.13 1.05
N GLY A 150 10.49 14.32 1.23
CA GLY A 150 9.26 14.74 1.91
C GLY A 150 9.50 15.13 3.37
N ILE A 151 10.30 14.34 4.12
CA ILE A 151 10.74 14.69 5.47
C ILE A 151 11.47 16.04 5.48
N ARG A 152 12.43 16.21 4.59
CA ARG A 152 13.23 17.45 4.47
C ARG A 152 12.34 18.66 4.18
N ALA A 153 11.41 18.52 3.23
CA ALA A 153 10.49 19.60 2.87
C ALA A 153 9.61 20.05 4.05
N ILE A 154 9.06 19.10 4.83
CA ILE A 154 8.27 19.41 6.01
C ILE A 154 9.15 20.00 7.11
N SER A 155 10.40 19.52 7.26
CA SER A 155 11.34 20.05 8.25
C SER A 155 11.74 21.50 7.97
N TRP A 156 11.77 21.93 6.72
CA TRP A 156 11.99 23.35 6.37
C TRP A 156 10.88 24.29 6.88
N LEU A 157 9.70 23.75 7.18
CA LEU A 157 8.62 24.49 7.83
C LEU A 157 8.78 24.57 9.37
N GLY A 158 9.95 24.20 9.90
CA GLY A 158 10.26 24.26 11.34
C GLY A 158 9.94 22.98 12.13
N SER A 159 9.50 21.90 11.48
CA SER A 159 9.20 20.63 12.15
C SER A 159 10.48 19.81 12.40
N PRO A 160 10.69 19.22 13.61
CA PRO A 160 11.74 18.25 13.82
C PRO A 160 11.65 17.07 12.83
N PRO A 161 12.77 16.53 12.30
CA PRO A 161 12.73 15.52 11.23
C PRO A 161 11.93 14.25 11.57
N VAL A 162 11.96 13.79 12.82
CA VAL A 162 11.16 12.64 13.26
C VAL A 162 9.67 12.96 13.18
N LEU A 163 9.26 14.13 13.67
CA LEU A 163 7.86 14.56 13.59
C LEU A 163 7.43 14.76 12.15
N ALA A 164 8.28 15.36 11.31
CA ALA A 164 8.04 15.51 9.87
C ALA A 164 7.77 14.15 9.19
N GLY A 165 8.58 13.14 9.53
CA GLY A 165 8.41 11.78 9.01
C GLY A 165 7.10 11.13 9.48
N VAL A 166 6.74 11.29 10.75
CA VAL A 166 5.46 10.80 11.30
C VAL A 166 4.27 11.48 10.62
N LEU A 167 4.30 12.82 10.49
CA LEU A 167 3.23 13.57 9.83
C LEU A 167 3.05 13.17 8.37
N LEU A 168 4.15 12.99 7.63
CA LEU A 168 4.13 12.50 6.25
C LEU A 168 3.50 11.10 6.17
N SER A 169 3.90 10.20 7.07
CA SER A 169 3.36 8.83 7.12
C SER A 169 1.86 8.82 7.45
N LEU A 170 1.41 9.66 8.39
CA LEU A 170 -0.01 9.76 8.77
C LEU A 170 -0.86 10.37 7.65
N ALA A 171 -0.38 11.42 7.00
CA ALA A 171 -1.07 12.02 5.86
C ALA A 171 -1.21 11.01 4.69
N ALA A 172 -0.13 10.30 4.40
CA ALA A 172 -0.14 9.24 3.39
C ALA A 172 -1.09 8.09 3.79
N LEU A 173 -1.09 7.67 5.06
CA LEU A 173 -2.03 6.65 5.54
C LEU A 173 -3.49 7.09 5.39
N ALA A 174 -3.82 8.33 5.75
CA ALA A 174 -5.18 8.86 5.59
C ALA A 174 -5.64 8.78 4.12
N LEU A 175 -4.78 9.17 3.18
CA LEU A 175 -5.04 9.06 1.75
C LEU A 175 -5.17 7.60 1.30
N ALA A 176 -4.30 6.71 1.81
CA ALA A 176 -4.34 5.28 1.50
C ALA A 176 -5.64 4.64 1.98
N LEU A 177 -6.06 4.87 3.23
CA LEU A 177 -7.30 4.32 3.79
C LEU A 177 -8.52 4.80 2.99
N TYR A 178 -8.59 6.10 2.67
CA TYR A 178 -9.64 6.63 1.82
C TYR A 178 -9.65 5.95 0.43
N GLY A 179 -8.48 5.82 -0.20
CA GLY A 179 -8.35 5.17 -1.50
C GLY A 179 -8.70 3.68 -1.44
N ILE A 180 -8.31 2.96 -0.39
CA ILE A 180 -8.67 1.55 -0.15
C ILE A 180 -10.18 1.40 -0.03
N HIS A 181 -10.85 2.28 0.75
CA HIS A 181 -12.31 2.26 0.85
C HIS A 181 -12.96 2.44 -0.52
N ARG A 182 -12.49 3.41 -1.31
CA ARG A 182 -13.04 3.71 -2.64
C ARG A 182 -12.81 2.56 -3.62
N LEU A 183 -11.61 1.95 -3.62
CA LEU A 183 -11.32 0.79 -4.47
C LEU A 183 -12.11 -0.44 -4.04
N ALA A 184 -12.20 -0.72 -2.73
CA ALA A 184 -12.99 -1.84 -2.22
C ALA A 184 -14.46 -1.68 -2.59
N ALA A 185 -15.03 -0.49 -2.43
CA ALA A 185 -16.40 -0.18 -2.83
C ALA A 185 -16.63 -0.39 -4.35
N LEU A 186 -15.64 0.00 -5.17
CA LEU A 186 -15.69 -0.18 -6.62
C LEU A 186 -15.60 -1.65 -7.04
N GLU A 187 -14.63 -2.39 -6.47
CA GLU A 187 -14.34 -3.77 -6.92
C GLU A 187 -15.31 -4.80 -6.32
N LEU A 188 -15.81 -4.55 -5.12
CA LEU A 188 -16.63 -5.49 -4.36
C LEU A 188 -18.10 -5.08 -4.29
N SER A 189 -18.45 -3.87 -4.77
CA SER A 189 -19.81 -3.32 -4.76
C SER A 189 -20.50 -3.38 -3.39
N SER A 190 -19.73 -3.26 -2.29
CA SER A 190 -20.18 -3.40 -0.91
C SER A 190 -19.50 -2.38 0.01
N LEU A 191 -20.31 -1.57 0.71
CA LEU A 191 -19.82 -0.63 1.72
C LEU A 191 -19.29 -1.35 2.97
N ASP A 192 -19.90 -2.48 3.34
CA ASP A 192 -19.43 -3.27 4.49
C ASP A 192 -18.06 -3.91 4.22
N ALA A 193 -17.85 -4.41 2.99
CA ALA A 193 -16.54 -4.91 2.57
C ALA A 193 -15.50 -3.79 2.51
N ALA A 194 -15.89 -2.60 2.04
CA ALA A 194 -15.02 -1.43 1.99
C ALA A 194 -14.61 -0.97 3.39
N ARG A 195 -15.58 -0.87 4.31
CA ARG A 195 -15.33 -0.57 5.73
C ARG A 195 -14.40 -1.61 6.35
N ALA A 196 -14.71 -2.90 6.18
CA ALA A 196 -13.92 -3.98 6.75
C ALA A 196 -12.47 -3.96 6.22
N ALA A 197 -12.25 -3.71 4.92
CA ALA A 197 -10.92 -3.61 4.32
C ALA A 197 -10.08 -2.48 4.94
N VAL A 198 -10.69 -1.32 5.19
CA VAL A 198 -10.03 -0.18 5.85
C VAL A 198 -9.61 -0.54 7.28
N PHE A 199 -10.48 -1.20 8.05
CA PHE A 199 -10.16 -1.64 9.41
C PHE A 199 -9.11 -2.75 9.43
N VAL A 200 -9.17 -3.72 8.51
CA VAL A 200 -8.11 -4.74 8.33
C VAL A 200 -6.76 -4.09 8.07
N THR A 201 -6.71 -3.08 7.18
CA THR A 201 -5.48 -2.35 6.89
C THR A 201 -4.95 -1.59 8.12
N ALA A 202 -5.84 -0.86 8.81
CA ALA A 202 -5.46 0.01 9.92
C ALA A 202 -5.04 -0.76 11.18
N PHE A 203 -5.57 -1.97 11.39
CA PHE A 203 -5.30 -2.84 12.53
C PHE A 203 -4.50 -4.10 12.17
N ALA A 204 -3.90 -4.18 10.98
CA ALA A 204 -2.99 -5.28 10.64
C ALA A 204 -1.86 -5.40 11.68
N PRO A 205 -1.34 -6.61 11.98
CA PRO A 205 -0.34 -6.79 13.04
C PRO A 205 0.89 -5.89 12.92
N MET A 206 1.29 -5.54 11.69
CA MET A 206 2.41 -4.64 11.43
C MET A 206 1.98 -3.20 11.10
N ALA A 207 0.70 -2.83 11.30
CA ALA A 207 0.19 -1.52 10.88
C ALA A 207 0.79 -0.32 11.65
N PHE A 208 1.53 -0.55 12.73
CA PHE A 208 2.30 0.51 13.39
C PHE A 208 3.38 1.11 12.47
N PHE A 209 3.93 0.34 11.50
CA PHE A 209 4.82 0.87 10.49
C PHE A 209 4.20 2.01 9.66
N PHE A 210 2.89 2.05 9.55
CA PHE A 210 2.19 3.15 8.89
C PHE A 210 2.25 4.49 9.66
N SER A 211 2.70 4.49 10.92
CA SER A 211 2.95 5.70 11.69
C SER A 211 4.44 5.94 11.94
N ALA A 212 5.27 4.94 11.70
CA ALA A 212 6.70 5.05 11.85
C ALA A 212 7.31 5.95 10.76
N VAL A 213 8.55 6.38 10.97
CA VAL A 213 9.33 7.11 9.98
C VAL A 213 9.83 6.12 8.92
N TYR A 214 8.88 5.63 8.13
CA TYR A 214 9.03 4.58 7.13
C TYR A 214 8.23 4.91 5.88
N SER A 215 8.63 4.36 4.74
CA SER A 215 8.01 4.66 3.44
C SER A 215 6.73 3.89 3.12
N GLU A 216 6.29 2.98 4.01
CA GLU A 216 5.18 2.05 3.79
C GLU A 216 3.85 2.77 3.49
N SER A 217 3.50 3.79 4.28
CA SER A 217 2.27 4.57 4.07
C SER A 217 2.27 5.32 2.75
N LEU A 218 3.40 5.96 2.41
CA LEU A 218 3.53 6.71 1.17
C LEU A 218 3.44 5.77 -0.04
N TYR A 219 4.14 4.65 0.00
CA TYR A 219 4.06 3.64 -1.05
C TYR A 219 2.64 3.07 -1.19
N LEU A 220 1.96 2.78 -0.08
CA LEU A 220 0.58 2.30 -0.09
C LEU A 220 -0.37 3.33 -0.72
N ALA A 221 -0.27 4.61 -0.35
CA ALA A 221 -1.10 5.67 -0.93
C ALA A 221 -0.90 5.80 -2.46
N LEU A 222 0.36 5.77 -2.89
CA LEU A 222 0.72 5.89 -4.31
C LEU A 222 0.26 4.66 -5.11
N SER A 223 0.43 3.45 -4.58
CA SER A 223 -0.03 2.23 -5.24
C SER A 223 -1.56 2.16 -5.36
N VAL A 224 -2.29 2.49 -4.30
CA VAL A 224 -3.75 2.58 -4.30
C VAL A 224 -4.24 3.65 -5.29
N GLY A 225 -3.61 4.83 -5.28
CA GLY A 225 -3.91 5.91 -6.21
C GLY A 225 -3.65 5.52 -7.67
N LEU A 226 -2.58 4.76 -7.94
CA LEU A 226 -2.28 4.21 -9.26
C LEU A 226 -3.40 3.28 -9.75
N PHE A 227 -3.83 2.33 -8.93
CA PHE A 227 -4.93 1.43 -9.31
C PHE A 227 -6.23 2.19 -9.54
N TRP A 228 -6.58 3.13 -8.66
CA TRP A 228 -7.73 4.00 -8.85
C TRP A 228 -7.67 4.76 -10.18
N SER A 229 -6.52 5.34 -10.49
CA SER A 229 -6.30 6.10 -11.73
C SER A 229 -6.37 5.21 -12.97
N ALA A 230 -5.78 4.01 -12.90
CA ALA A 230 -5.82 3.04 -13.99
C ALA A 230 -7.24 2.54 -14.27
N ARG A 231 -8.07 2.31 -13.22
CA ARG A 231 -9.48 1.95 -13.38
C ARG A 231 -10.29 3.05 -14.10
N HIS A 232 -9.90 4.31 -13.93
CA HIS A 232 -10.54 5.47 -14.57
C HIS A 232 -9.85 5.91 -15.88
N GLY A 233 -8.88 5.15 -16.40
CA GLY A 233 -8.19 5.43 -17.66
C GLY A 233 -7.29 6.69 -17.63
N ARG A 234 -6.90 7.17 -16.44
CA ARG A 234 -6.07 8.36 -16.26
C ARG A 234 -4.58 8.03 -16.36
N TRP A 235 -4.13 7.63 -17.54
CA TRP A 235 -2.79 7.02 -17.73
C TRP A 235 -1.63 7.95 -17.40
N ALA A 236 -1.75 9.26 -17.65
CA ALA A 236 -0.76 10.23 -17.21
C ALA A 236 -0.56 10.18 -15.68
N LEU A 237 -1.68 10.14 -14.93
CA LEU A 237 -1.62 10.04 -13.47
C LEU A 237 -1.10 8.67 -13.01
N VAL A 238 -1.41 7.58 -13.73
CA VAL A 238 -0.83 6.25 -13.48
C VAL A 238 0.69 6.29 -13.59
N GLY A 239 1.22 6.89 -14.67
CA GLY A 239 2.66 7.04 -14.87
C GLY A 239 3.32 7.86 -13.78
N VAL A 240 2.74 9.01 -13.43
CA VAL A 240 3.25 9.89 -12.35
C VAL A 240 3.24 9.19 -11.00
N LEU A 241 2.12 8.57 -10.60
CA LEU A 241 2.02 7.87 -9.31
C LEU A 241 2.95 6.65 -9.26
N GLY A 242 3.13 5.94 -10.37
CA GLY A 242 4.07 4.84 -10.48
C GLY A 242 5.53 5.31 -10.37
N ALA A 243 5.87 6.43 -11.01
CA ALA A 243 7.19 7.05 -10.88
C ALA A 243 7.49 7.49 -9.43
N LEU A 244 6.52 8.13 -8.77
CA LEU A 244 6.63 8.52 -7.36
C LEU A 244 6.74 7.28 -6.45
N ALA A 245 5.99 6.21 -6.73
CA ALA A 245 6.11 4.95 -5.98
C ALA A 245 7.52 4.33 -6.17
N THR A 246 8.07 4.37 -7.38
CA THR A 246 9.45 3.94 -7.67
C THR A 246 10.47 4.84 -6.95
N ALA A 247 10.27 6.15 -6.94
CA ALA A 247 11.12 7.08 -6.19
C ALA A 247 10.97 6.93 -4.65
N THR A 248 9.97 6.18 -4.18
CA THR A 248 9.77 5.84 -2.76
C THR A 248 10.49 4.54 -2.39
N ARG A 249 10.41 3.51 -3.25
CA ARG A 249 10.98 2.17 -3.02
C ARG A 249 11.25 1.49 -4.37
N SER A 250 12.29 0.65 -4.44
CA SER A 250 12.58 -0.17 -5.64
C SER A 250 11.39 -1.03 -6.08
N THR A 251 10.56 -1.50 -5.12
CA THR A 251 9.33 -2.25 -5.40
C THR A 251 8.28 -1.44 -6.18
N GLY A 252 8.43 -0.12 -6.29
CA GLY A 252 7.60 0.72 -7.16
C GLY A 252 7.66 0.32 -8.63
N LEU A 253 8.80 -0.21 -9.10
CA LEU A 253 8.96 -0.76 -10.46
C LEU A 253 7.97 -1.88 -10.74
N VAL A 254 7.62 -2.66 -9.75
CA VAL A 254 6.68 -3.78 -9.88
C VAL A 254 5.28 -3.31 -10.26
N LEU A 255 4.91 -2.07 -9.93
CA LEU A 255 3.61 -1.51 -10.29
C LEU A 255 3.39 -1.37 -11.81
N LEU A 256 4.45 -1.46 -12.60
CA LEU A 256 4.34 -1.53 -14.06
C LEU A 256 3.56 -2.78 -14.50
N VAL A 257 3.71 -3.90 -13.82
CA VAL A 257 3.03 -5.17 -14.13
C VAL A 257 1.50 -5.04 -14.04
N PRO A 258 0.91 -4.66 -12.90
CA PRO A 258 -0.54 -4.46 -12.81
C PRO A 258 -1.03 -3.27 -13.65
N ALA A 259 -0.23 -2.22 -13.84
CA ALA A 259 -0.59 -1.10 -14.71
C ALA A 259 -0.76 -1.55 -16.17
N LEU A 260 0.19 -2.32 -16.70
CA LEU A 260 0.09 -2.93 -18.01
C LEU A 260 -1.09 -3.93 -18.10
N ALA A 261 -1.29 -4.74 -17.08
CA ALA A 261 -2.42 -5.65 -17.02
C ALA A 261 -3.77 -4.91 -17.08
N LEU A 262 -3.94 -3.83 -16.32
CA LEU A 262 -5.14 -2.97 -16.37
C LEU A 262 -5.25 -2.25 -17.71
N TYR A 263 -4.13 -1.80 -18.29
CA TYR A 263 -4.12 -1.13 -19.59
C TYR A 263 -4.63 -2.04 -20.69
N LEU A 264 -4.10 -3.27 -20.76
CA LEU A 264 -4.35 -4.20 -21.87
C LEU A 264 -5.60 -5.06 -21.66
N TYR A 265 -5.91 -5.43 -20.42
CA TYR A 265 -6.95 -6.41 -20.11
C TYR A 265 -8.10 -5.85 -19.26
N GLY A 266 -7.90 -4.70 -18.60
CA GLY A 266 -8.89 -4.06 -17.74
C GLY A 266 -9.13 -4.83 -16.42
N PRO A 267 -10.27 -4.57 -15.77
CA PRO A 267 -11.38 -3.73 -16.21
C PRO A 267 -11.07 -2.22 -16.19
N ARG A 268 -11.68 -1.46 -17.10
CA ARG A 268 -11.57 0.00 -17.22
C ARG A 268 -12.96 0.62 -17.20
N LEU A 269 -13.08 1.85 -16.67
CA LEU A 269 -14.33 2.60 -16.58
C LEU A 269 -14.46 3.69 -17.66
N ASP A 270 -13.32 4.06 -18.29
CA ASP A 270 -13.24 5.15 -19.25
C ASP A 270 -13.76 4.77 -20.65
N ARG A 271 -13.71 3.50 -21.00
CA ARG A 271 -14.15 3.00 -22.30
C ARG A 271 -14.48 1.50 -22.29
N PRO A 272 -15.39 1.04 -23.19
CA PRO A 272 -15.63 -0.39 -23.38
C PRO A 272 -14.40 -1.05 -24.01
N PRO A 273 -14.26 -2.40 -23.90
CA PRO A 273 -13.22 -3.15 -24.58
C PRO A 273 -13.30 -3.00 -26.10
N ASP A 274 -12.15 -2.78 -26.74
CA ASP A 274 -12.06 -2.74 -28.22
C ASP A 274 -12.33 -4.12 -28.86
N ARG A 275 -12.16 -5.20 -28.07
CA ARG A 275 -12.44 -6.58 -28.47
C ARG A 275 -13.41 -7.21 -27.46
N PRO A 276 -14.58 -7.73 -27.89
CA PRO A 276 -15.49 -8.44 -27.01
C PRO A 276 -14.83 -9.68 -26.39
N ARG A 277 -15.31 -10.11 -25.22
CA ARG A 277 -14.96 -11.44 -24.72
C ARG A 277 -15.39 -12.46 -25.79
N ALA A 278 -14.42 -13.27 -26.27
CA ALA A 278 -14.70 -14.33 -27.24
C ALA A 278 -15.77 -15.27 -26.67
N GLY A 279 -16.94 -15.19 -27.23
CA GLY A 279 -18.10 -16.04 -26.96
C GLY A 279 -18.87 -16.36 -28.24
N ALA A 280 -18.47 -15.76 -29.38
CA ALA A 280 -19.10 -15.99 -30.66
C ALA A 280 -18.03 -16.34 -31.70
N ALA A 281 -17.87 -17.61 -32.01
CA ALA A 281 -17.16 -18.18 -33.18
C ALA A 281 -15.61 -18.03 -33.18
N GLY A 282 -14.90 -18.88 -32.43
CA GLY A 282 -13.48 -19.15 -32.58
C GLY A 282 -12.81 -19.63 -31.30
N PRO A 283 -11.73 -20.45 -31.37
CA PRO A 283 -11.03 -20.87 -30.16
C PRO A 283 -10.54 -19.63 -29.41
N PRO A 284 -10.72 -19.57 -28.08
CA PRO A 284 -10.38 -18.40 -27.30
C PRO A 284 -8.86 -18.22 -27.35
N ARG A 285 -8.37 -17.16 -27.99
CA ARG A 285 -7.03 -16.65 -27.76
C ARG A 285 -7.01 -16.05 -26.34
N ALA A 286 -6.86 -16.91 -25.34
CA ALA A 286 -6.99 -16.60 -23.91
C ALA A 286 -6.08 -15.45 -23.44
N MET A 287 -5.11 -15.03 -24.25
CA MET A 287 -4.13 -13.99 -23.95
C MET A 287 -4.19 -12.77 -24.90
N ALA A 288 -5.21 -12.64 -25.75
CA ALA A 288 -5.31 -11.46 -26.62
C ALA A 288 -5.71 -10.23 -25.81
N PRO A 289 -4.98 -9.09 -25.94
CA PRO A 289 -5.35 -7.85 -25.26
C PRO A 289 -6.76 -7.40 -25.64
N ARG A 290 -7.53 -6.96 -24.62
CA ARG A 290 -8.91 -6.46 -24.79
C ARG A 290 -8.94 -5.00 -25.25
N TYR A 291 -7.87 -4.26 -24.97
CA TYR A 291 -7.70 -2.85 -25.33
C TYR A 291 -6.46 -2.69 -26.19
N ARG A 292 -6.56 -1.84 -27.21
CA ARG A 292 -5.44 -1.53 -28.11
C ARG A 292 -4.48 -0.55 -27.41
N LEU A 293 -3.19 -0.69 -27.69
CA LEU A 293 -2.18 0.28 -27.30
C LEU A 293 -2.44 1.61 -28.02
N ARG A 294 -2.35 2.70 -27.29
CA ARG A 294 -2.43 4.09 -27.76
C ARG A 294 -1.24 4.87 -27.21
N ALA A 295 -1.05 6.11 -27.68
CA ALA A 295 0.05 6.96 -27.24
C ALA A 295 0.05 7.24 -25.72
N ASP A 296 -1.12 7.19 -25.07
CA ASP A 296 -1.24 7.36 -23.63
C ASP A 296 -0.55 6.24 -22.81
N ALA A 297 -0.24 5.08 -23.40
CA ALA A 297 0.58 4.04 -22.80
C ALA A 297 2.02 4.49 -22.52
N LEU A 298 2.53 5.49 -23.25
CA LEU A 298 3.88 6.02 -23.06
C LEU A 298 4.08 6.61 -21.65
N TRP A 299 3.02 7.08 -21.00
CA TRP A 299 3.10 7.53 -19.61
C TRP A 299 3.59 6.45 -18.64
N LEU A 300 3.38 5.18 -18.95
CA LEU A 300 3.87 4.07 -18.12
C LEU A 300 5.41 3.99 -18.09
N ALA A 301 6.09 4.55 -19.10
CA ALA A 301 7.55 4.63 -19.11
C ALA A 301 8.13 5.51 -17.99
N LEU A 302 7.33 6.39 -17.38
CA LEU A 302 7.76 7.16 -16.21
C LEU A 302 8.10 6.26 -15.01
N VAL A 303 7.50 5.08 -14.91
CA VAL A 303 7.75 4.14 -13.80
C VAL A 303 9.22 3.68 -13.79
N PRO A 304 9.77 3.07 -14.83
CA PRO A 304 11.20 2.72 -14.88
C PRO A 304 12.10 3.95 -15.01
N ALA A 305 11.64 5.04 -15.65
CA ALA A 305 12.42 6.26 -15.78
C ALA A 305 12.79 6.86 -14.41
N ALA A 306 11.92 6.78 -13.41
CA ALA A 306 12.24 7.26 -12.06
C ALA A 306 13.43 6.53 -11.42
N ALA A 307 13.55 5.21 -11.61
CA ALA A 307 14.72 4.45 -11.15
C ALA A 307 15.97 4.81 -11.95
N ALA A 308 15.84 4.97 -13.27
CA ALA A 308 16.95 5.37 -14.13
C ALA A 308 17.47 6.77 -13.77
N VAL A 309 16.58 7.72 -13.53
CA VAL A 309 16.94 9.08 -13.08
C VAL A 309 17.67 9.04 -11.74
N PHE A 310 17.21 8.26 -10.77
CA PHE A 310 17.90 8.13 -9.49
C PHE A 310 19.28 7.48 -9.65
N GLY A 311 19.42 6.42 -10.44
CA GLY A 311 20.68 5.79 -10.75
C GLY A 311 21.65 6.73 -11.49
N ALA A 312 21.15 7.46 -12.50
CA ALA A 312 21.96 8.45 -13.23
C ALA A 312 22.44 9.57 -12.29
N TRP A 313 21.56 10.06 -11.41
CA TRP A 313 21.92 11.09 -10.43
C TRP A 313 23.03 10.62 -9.47
N LEU A 314 22.97 9.36 -9.00
CA LEU A 314 24.03 8.76 -8.17
C LEU A 314 25.34 8.66 -8.95
N ALA A 315 25.30 8.21 -10.21
CA ALA A 315 26.49 8.08 -11.05
C ALA A 315 27.15 9.43 -11.34
N LEU A 316 26.36 10.47 -11.64
CA LEU A 316 26.84 11.83 -11.86
C LEU A 316 27.46 12.43 -10.59
N GLY A 317 27.01 12.02 -9.40
CA GLY A 317 27.60 12.38 -8.11
C GLY A 317 28.86 11.62 -7.74
N GLY A 318 29.47 10.84 -8.67
CA GLY A 318 30.66 10.06 -8.44
C GLY A 318 30.45 8.70 -7.76
N GLY A 319 29.18 8.26 -7.62
CA GLY A 319 28.82 6.96 -7.05
C GLY A 319 28.50 5.90 -8.10
N ASP A 320 28.05 4.72 -7.63
CA ASP A 320 27.56 3.64 -8.48
C ASP A 320 26.06 3.82 -8.75
N GLY A 321 25.68 4.04 -10.02
CA GLY A 321 24.28 4.19 -10.42
C GLY A 321 23.42 2.93 -10.19
N LEU A 322 24.03 1.75 -10.08
CA LEU A 322 23.35 0.49 -9.75
C LEU A 322 23.37 0.17 -8.26
N ALA A 323 24.00 1.02 -7.43
CA ALA A 323 24.07 0.84 -5.99
C ALA A 323 22.72 0.57 -5.31
N PRO A 324 21.57 1.19 -5.70
CA PRO A 324 20.27 0.89 -5.09
C PRO A 324 19.87 -0.59 -5.17
N PHE A 325 20.28 -1.27 -6.23
CA PHE A 325 19.97 -2.70 -6.44
C PHE A 325 21.01 -3.62 -5.80
N ARG A 326 22.29 -3.21 -5.78
CA ARG A 326 23.39 -3.97 -5.18
C ARG A 326 23.43 -3.85 -3.66
N SER A 327 22.93 -2.75 -3.10
CA SER A 327 22.94 -2.49 -1.66
C SER A 327 22.23 -3.55 -0.82
N GLN A 328 21.33 -4.33 -1.40
CA GLN A 328 20.66 -5.44 -0.70
C GLN A 328 21.64 -6.50 -0.18
N GLN A 329 22.81 -6.62 -0.79
CA GLN A 329 23.88 -7.53 -0.34
C GLN A 329 24.41 -7.18 1.06
N ILE A 330 24.33 -5.91 1.48
CA ILE A 330 24.75 -5.47 2.83
C ILE A 330 23.91 -6.17 3.93
N TRP A 331 22.66 -6.49 3.61
CA TRP A 331 21.76 -7.25 4.50
C TRP A 331 21.80 -8.75 4.22
N GLY A 332 22.85 -9.25 3.56
CA GLY A 332 23.00 -10.69 3.25
C GLY A 332 21.98 -11.21 2.23
N ARG A 333 21.34 -10.32 1.45
CA ARG A 333 20.40 -10.72 0.41
C ARG A 333 21.14 -10.98 -0.89
N HIS A 334 20.90 -12.14 -1.49
CA HIS A 334 21.42 -12.51 -2.80
C HIS A 334 20.34 -13.19 -3.62
N PHE A 335 20.44 -13.04 -4.93
CA PHE A 335 19.47 -13.68 -5.83
C PHE A 335 19.65 -15.20 -5.82
N ALA A 336 18.61 -15.93 -5.48
CA ALA A 336 18.60 -17.39 -5.41
C ALA A 336 17.58 -18.02 -6.38
N GLY A 337 16.74 -17.18 -7.00
CA GLY A 337 15.68 -17.61 -7.91
C GLY A 337 14.29 -17.30 -7.39
N PRO A 338 13.29 -17.27 -8.27
CA PRO A 338 11.92 -16.92 -7.91
C PRO A 338 11.38 -17.82 -6.79
N TYR A 339 10.88 -17.19 -5.72
CA TYR A 339 10.23 -17.85 -4.60
C TYR A 339 11.07 -18.87 -3.80
N VAL A 340 12.39 -18.92 -4.00
CA VAL A 340 13.27 -19.86 -3.24
C VAL A 340 13.18 -19.62 -1.74
N ALA A 341 12.98 -18.38 -1.29
CA ALA A 341 12.77 -18.05 0.11
C ALA A 341 11.55 -18.76 0.74
N VAL A 342 10.54 -19.17 -0.04
CA VAL A 342 9.38 -19.93 0.48
C VAL A 342 9.84 -21.30 0.95
N TRP A 343 10.62 -22.00 0.13
CA TRP A 343 11.14 -23.32 0.46
C TRP A 343 12.14 -23.26 1.62
N GLN A 344 13.08 -22.32 1.54
CA GLN A 344 14.03 -22.09 2.63
C GLN A 344 13.34 -21.64 3.93
N GLY A 345 12.26 -20.85 3.81
CA GLY A 345 11.44 -20.41 4.94
C GLY A 345 10.71 -21.55 5.63
N LEU A 346 10.22 -22.54 4.87
CA LEU A 346 9.64 -23.77 5.43
C LEU A 346 10.69 -24.56 6.22
N GLY A 347 11.89 -24.74 5.65
CA GLY A 347 12.99 -25.40 6.34
C GLY A 347 13.39 -24.65 7.62
N ALA A 348 13.52 -23.31 7.53
CA ALA A 348 13.87 -22.46 8.66
C ALA A 348 12.80 -22.49 9.77
N ALA A 349 11.51 -22.58 9.43
CA ALA A 349 10.44 -22.72 10.40
C ALA A 349 10.49 -24.10 11.08
N PHE A 350 10.72 -25.15 10.31
CA PHE A 350 10.87 -26.51 10.85
C PHE A 350 12.05 -26.62 11.82
N GLU A 351 13.24 -26.13 11.43
CA GLU A 351 14.42 -26.11 12.29
C GLU A 351 14.21 -25.18 13.51
N GLY A 352 13.44 -24.08 13.33
CA GLY A 352 13.01 -23.22 14.43
C GLY A 352 12.18 -23.95 15.47
N ALA A 353 11.21 -24.74 15.03
CA ALA A 353 10.42 -25.58 15.93
C ALA A 353 11.29 -26.59 16.69
N ARG A 354 12.22 -27.25 16.00
CA ARG A 354 13.17 -28.19 16.61
C ARG A 354 14.08 -27.51 17.65
N GLN A 355 14.60 -26.31 17.34
CA GLN A 355 15.42 -25.52 18.25
C GLN A 355 14.66 -25.17 19.54
N LEU A 356 13.42 -24.73 19.42
CA LEU A 356 12.59 -24.41 20.60
C LEU A 356 12.26 -25.66 21.44
N LEU A 357 11.94 -26.76 20.78
CA LEU A 357 11.61 -28.02 21.46
C LEU A 357 12.85 -28.70 22.08
N SER A 358 14.06 -28.39 21.62
CA SER A 358 15.29 -28.93 22.19
C SER A 358 15.67 -28.29 23.52
N PHE A 359 15.08 -27.12 23.86
CA PHE A 359 15.46 -26.31 25.03
C PHE A 359 16.95 -25.95 25.13
N GLN A 360 17.68 -26.06 24.00
CA GLN A 360 19.12 -25.80 23.97
C GLN A 360 19.40 -24.29 23.86
N HIS A 361 20.37 -23.81 24.63
CA HIS A 361 20.83 -22.41 24.60
C HIS A 361 21.87 -22.13 23.51
N ALA A 362 22.41 -23.18 22.87
CA ALA A 362 23.30 -23.07 21.73
C ALA A 362 22.54 -23.15 20.39
N HIS A 363 23.13 -22.61 19.33
CA HIS A 363 22.58 -22.74 17.97
C HIS A 363 22.82 -24.16 17.43
N VAL A 364 21.90 -25.08 17.71
CA VAL A 364 21.97 -26.47 17.23
C VAL A 364 21.58 -26.55 15.75
N TYR A 365 20.55 -25.79 15.35
CA TYR A 365 19.97 -25.84 14.00
C TYR A 365 20.25 -24.62 13.12
N TYR A 366 20.82 -23.55 13.70
CA TYR A 366 21.15 -22.31 12.99
C TYR A 366 22.56 -21.83 13.30
N PRO A 367 23.61 -22.56 12.88
CA PRO A 367 24.99 -22.16 13.19
C PRO A 367 25.38 -20.80 12.58
N ALA A 368 24.75 -20.41 11.45
CA ALA A 368 24.99 -19.14 10.79
C ALA A 368 24.15 -17.97 11.35
N ALA A 369 23.17 -18.20 12.23
CA ALA A 369 22.36 -17.15 12.82
C ALA A 369 23.12 -16.45 13.95
N THR A 370 23.02 -15.11 13.98
CA THR A 370 23.61 -14.30 15.05
C THR A 370 22.57 -13.97 16.12
N GLY A 371 22.97 -14.01 17.39
CA GLY A 371 22.11 -13.66 18.52
C GLY A 371 21.57 -14.90 19.27
N SER A 372 20.46 -14.76 19.98
CA SER A 372 19.85 -15.86 20.75
C SER A 372 19.21 -16.88 19.83
N PRO A 373 19.47 -18.21 20.03
CA PRO A 373 18.85 -19.27 19.23
C PRO A 373 17.33 -19.26 19.31
N THR A 374 16.77 -19.00 20.49
CA THR A 374 15.32 -18.92 20.71
C THR A 374 14.68 -17.74 19.99
N VAL A 375 15.38 -16.60 19.91
CA VAL A 375 14.91 -15.43 19.15
C VAL A 375 14.92 -15.71 17.65
N ALA A 376 15.99 -16.29 17.11
CA ALA A 376 16.05 -16.65 15.69
C ALA A 376 14.96 -17.67 15.32
N ALA A 377 14.78 -18.70 16.17
CA ALA A 377 13.79 -19.74 15.98
C ALA A 377 12.35 -19.19 16.01
N SER A 378 12.00 -18.39 17.02
CA SER A 378 10.67 -17.78 17.13
C SER A 378 10.37 -16.82 15.99
N HIS A 379 11.38 -16.04 15.52
CA HIS A 379 11.23 -15.19 14.35
C HIS A 379 10.94 -15.99 13.08
N ASN A 380 11.67 -17.08 12.81
CA ASN A 380 11.42 -17.89 11.63
C ASN A 380 10.01 -18.50 11.62
N LEU A 381 9.53 -18.96 12.79
CA LEU A 381 8.15 -19.44 12.93
C LEU A 381 7.14 -18.31 12.69
N MET A 382 7.36 -17.15 13.27
CA MET A 382 6.51 -15.97 13.06
C MET A 382 6.45 -15.58 11.57
N LEU A 383 7.61 -15.44 10.91
CA LEU A 383 7.69 -15.08 9.50
C LEU A 383 6.97 -16.09 8.61
N PHE A 384 7.10 -17.39 8.91
CA PHE A 384 6.40 -18.43 8.20
C PHE A 384 4.88 -18.42 8.46
N ALA A 385 4.46 -18.12 9.69
CA ALA A 385 3.04 -17.93 10.01
C ALA A 385 2.41 -16.77 9.20
N PHE A 386 3.14 -15.66 8.98
CA PHE A 386 2.68 -14.59 8.10
C PHE A 386 2.56 -15.03 6.64
N LEU A 387 3.49 -15.86 6.16
CA LEU A 387 3.39 -16.45 4.82
C LEU A 387 2.14 -17.32 4.69
N LEU A 388 1.90 -18.20 5.66
CA LEU A 388 0.72 -19.06 5.68
C LEU A 388 -0.59 -18.24 5.75
N ALA A 389 -0.62 -17.18 6.56
CA ALA A 389 -1.78 -16.30 6.67
C ALA A 389 -2.06 -15.52 5.38
N ALA A 390 -1.04 -15.26 4.55
CA ALA A 390 -1.20 -14.58 3.27
C ALA A 390 -1.86 -15.47 2.20
N ILE A 391 -1.72 -16.79 2.28
CA ILE A 391 -2.23 -17.74 1.27
C ILE A 391 -3.76 -17.65 1.12
N PRO A 392 -4.58 -17.79 2.19
CA PRO A 392 -6.03 -17.68 2.06
C PRO A 392 -6.48 -16.29 1.55
N ALA A 393 -5.80 -15.23 1.97
CA ALA A 393 -6.10 -13.88 1.46
C ALA A 393 -5.78 -13.76 -0.04
N LEU A 394 -4.67 -14.37 -0.52
CA LEU A 394 -4.32 -14.40 -1.94
C LEU A 394 -5.33 -15.24 -2.76
N VAL A 395 -5.70 -16.42 -2.27
CA VAL A 395 -6.73 -17.26 -2.91
C VAL A 395 -8.06 -16.51 -3.03
N LEU A 396 -8.44 -15.82 -1.98
CA LEU A 396 -9.67 -15.02 -1.96
C LEU A 396 -9.57 -13.82 -2.90
N ALA A 397 -8.42 -13.13 -2.95
CA ALA A 397 -8.16 -12.08 -3.92
C ALA A 397 -8.28 -12.60 -5.37
N ALA A 398 -7.74 -13.78 -5.65
CA ALA A 398 -7.82 -14.40 -6.97
C ALA A 398 -9.28 -14.74 -7.39
N ARG A 399 -10.14 -15.03 -6.42
CA ARG A 399 -11.56 -15.34 -6.67
C ARG A 399 -12.43 -14.09 -6.80
N ARG A 400 -12.08 -12.96 -6.17
CA ARG A 400 -12.97 -11.81 -5.99
C ARG A 400 -12.52 -10.54 -6.69
N LEU A 401 -11.23 -10.40 -6.95
CA LEU A 401 -10.65 -9.19 -7.53
C LEU A 401 -10.21 -9.41 -8.98
N PRO A 402 -10.13 -8.35 -9.79
CA PRO A 402 -9.56 -8.44 -11.13
C PRO A 402 -8.13 -9.02 -11.12
N ARG A 403 -7.76 -9.76 -12.16
CA ARG A 403 -6.45 -10.44 -12.26
C ARG A 403 -5.25 -9.52 -12.04
N ALA A 404 -5.36 -8.24 -12.41
CA ALA A 404 -4.29 -7.26 -12.21
C ALA A 404 -3.91 -7.08 -10.72
N TYR A 405 -4.86 -7.22 -9.80
CA TYR A 405 -4.62 -7.14 -8.36
C TYR A 405 -3.80 -8.35 -7.86
N VAL A 406 -4.12 -9.53 -8.38
CA VAL A 406 -3.38 -10.77 -8.07
C VAL A 406 -1.97 -10.71 -8.65
N LEU A 407 -1.83 -10.27 -9.92
CA LEU A 407 -0.53 -10.07 -10.55
C LEU A 407 0.34 -9.08 -9.77
N TYR A 408 -0.26 -8.02 -9.22
CA TYR A 408 0.46 -7.11 -8.34
C TYR A 408 1.01 -7.83 -7.10
N VAL A 409 0.18 -8.59 -6.39
CA VAL A 409 0.61 -9.33 -5.19
C VAL A 409 1.73 -10.31 -5.53
N LEU A 410 1.55 -11.12 -6.58
CA LEU A 410 2.55 -12.12 -6.99
C LEU A 410 3.87 -11.47 -7.41
N ALA A 411 3.82 -10.43 -8.25
CA ALA A 411 5.02 -9.75 -8.73
C ALA A 411 5.74 -9.00 -7.59
N ALA A 412 4.98 -8.38 -6.65
CA ALA A 412 5.57 -7.69 -5.52
C ALA A 412 6.21 -8.65 -4.51
N LEU A 413 5.68 -9.85 -4.34
CA LEU A 413 6.25 -10.89 -3.50
C LEU A 413 7.40 -11.64 -4.20
N ALA A 414 7.39 -11.76 -5.53
CA ALA A 414 8.45 -12.43 -6.27
C ALA A 414 9.81 -11.81 -5.97
N LEU A 415 9.89 -10.47 -5.89
CA LEU A 415 11.14 -9.77 -5.62
C LEU A 415 11.78 -10.18 -4.28
N PRO A 416 11.14 -9.95 -3.09
CA PRO A 416 11.74 -10.32 -1.81
C PRO A 416 11.89 -11.84 -1.63
N LEU A 417 10.98 -12.64 -2.19
CA LEU A 417 11.05 -14.09 -2.09
C LEU A 417 12.09 -14.72 -3.02
N SER A 418 12.68 -13.94 -3.93
CA SER A 418 13.84 -14.33 -4.74
C SER A 418 15.18 -13.97 -4.11
N TYR A 419 15.17 -13.22 -3.00
CA TYR A 419 16.36 -12.72 -2.30
C TYR A 419 16.31 -13.10 -0.82
N PRO A 420 16.46 -14.41 -0.49
CA PRO A 420 16.49 -14.86 0.90
C PRO A 420 17.69 -14.29 1.67
N VAL A 421 17.54 -14.18 2.98
CA VAL A 421 18.61 -13.88 3.91
C VAL A 421 19.06 -15.14 4.60
N ALA A 422 20.37 -15.36 4.73
CA ALA A 422 20.90 -16.53 5.44
C ALA A 422 20.40 -16.56 6.89
N GLY A 423 19.85 -17.70 7.32
CA GLY A 423 19.30 -17.90 8.67
C GLY A 423 17.90 -17.34 8.91
N GLN A 424 17.45 -16.36 8.09
CA GLN A 424 16.08 -15.81 8.13
C GLN A 424 15.53 -15.56 6.72
N PRO A 425 15.22 -16.61 5.95
CA PRO A 425 14.91 -16.47 4.52
C PRO A 425 13.73 -15.57 4.20
N LEU A 426 12.77 -15.45 5.11
CA LEU A 426 11.56 -14.63 4.98
C LEU A 426 11.67 -13.26 5.68
N MET A 427 12.89 -12.79 5.99
CA MET A 427 13.10 -11.52 6.68
C MET A 427 12.39 -10.35 5.98
N SER A 428 11.66 -9.56 6.75
CA SER A 428 10.82 -8.43 6.32
C SER A 428 9.54 -8.81 5.57
N LEU A 429 9.20 -10.08 5.42
CA LEU A 429 7.95 -10.50 4.75
C LEU A 429 6.70 -9.83 5.33
N PRO A 430 6.51 -9.71 6.66
CA PRO A 430 5.33 -9.06 7.24
C PRO A 430 5.16 -7.60 6.80
N ARG A 431 6.27 -6.86 6.62
CA ARG A 431 6.27 -5.48 6.11
C ARG A 431 5.91 -5.44 4.62
N PHE A 432 6.38 -6.41 3.85
CA PHE A 432 6.05 -6.48 2.41
C PHE A 432 4.57 -6.81 2.22
N LEU A 433 4.02 -7.75 2.99
CA LEU A 433 2.59 -8.08 2.97
C LEU A 433 1.71 -6.90 3.37
N LEU A 434 2.17 -6.07 4.32
CA LEU A 434 1.43 -4.93 4.85
C LEU A 434 1.02 -3.91 3.77
N VAL A 435 1.84 -3.70 2.75
CA VAL A 435 1.56 -2.73 1.67
C VAL A 435 0.79 -3.31 0.49
N LEU A 436 0.50 -4.61 0.52
CA LEU A 436 -0.23 -5.30 -0.53
C LEU A 436 -1.74 -5.20 -0.31
N PHE A 437 -2.30 -4.01 -0.54
CA PHE A 437 -3.71 -3.71 -0.29
C PHE A 437 -4.71 -4.70 -0.91
N PRO A 438 -4.45 -5.42 -2.03
CA PRO A 438 -5.39 -6.41 -2.52
C PRO A 438 -5.69 -7.53 -1.52
N LEU A 439 -4.73 -7.90 -0.67
CA LEU A 439 -4.93 -8.86 0.40
C LEU A 439 -5.90 -8.32 1.46
N HIS A 440 -5.82 -7.03 1.77
CA HIS A 440 -6.71 -6.36 2.71
C HIS A 440 -8.14 -6.24 2.14
N LEU A 441 -8.28 -5.95 0.83
CA LEU A 441 -9.58 -5.95 0.17
C LEU A 441 -10.24 -7.33 0.24
N ALA A 442 -9.47 -8.38 -0.04
CA ALA A 442 -9.93 -9.75 0.01
C ALA A 442 -10.36 -10.16 1.43
N ALA A 443 -9.52 -9.88 2.43
CA ALA A 443 -9.86 -10.15 3.83
C ALA A 443 -11.09 -9.35 4.29
N GLY A 444 -11.19 -8.07 3.89
CA GLY A 444 -12.35 -7.23 4.15
C GLY A 444 -13.65 -7.78 3.55
N SER A 445 -13.58 -8.32 2.33
CA SER A 445 -14.74 -8.94 1.69
C SER A 445 -15.21 -10.18 2.45
N TRP A 446 -14.29 -11.00 2.94
CA TRP A 446 -14.62 -12.17 3.74
C TRP A 446 -15.23 -11.78 5.09
N LEU A 447 -14.66 -10.76 5.76
CA LEU A 447 -15.20 -10.26 7.04
C LEU A 447 -16.59 -9.61 6.90
N ALA A 448 -16.93 -9.08 5.75
CA ALA A 448 -18.27 -8.56 5.48
C ALA A 448 -19.31 -9.69 5.45
N GLU A 449 -18.94 -10.86 4.94
CA GLU A 449 -19.82 -12.06 4.90
C GLU A 449 -19.85 -12.81 6.26
N HIS A 450 -18.85 -12.57 7.12
CA HIS A 450 -18.70 -13.24 8.42
C HIS A 450 -18.69 -12.22 9.58
N PRO A 451 -19.81 -11.53 9.86
CA PRO A 451 -19.85 -10.45 10.85
C PRO A 451 -19.50 -10.92 12.28
N ARG A 452 -19.77 -12.20 12.61
CA ARG A 452 -19.39 -12.80 13.90
C ARG A 452 -17.87 -12.91 14.08
N ALA A 453 -17.10 -13.13 13.01
CA ALA A 453 -15.65 -13.24 13.03
C ALA A 453 -14.96 -11.86 13.09
N ARG A 454 -15.65 -10.77 12.70
CA ARG A 454 -15.05 -9.43 12.54
C ARG A 454 -14.40 -8.93 13.83
N ARG A 455 -15.15 -8.93 14.94
CA ARG A 455 -14.64 -8.43 16.23
C ARG A 455 -13.48 -9.25 16.78
N PRO A 456 -13.56 -10.60 16.89
CA PRO A 456 -12.46 -11.39 17.42
C PRO A 456 -11.20 -11.32 16.55
N LEU A 457 -11.32 -11.34 15.22
CA LEU A 457 -10.14 -11.26 14.34
C LEU A 457 -9.48 -9.87 14.35
N LEU A 458 -10.25 -8.79 14.32
CA LEU A 458 -9.68 -7.44 14.45
C LEU A 458 -9.09 -7.23 15.85
N GLY A 459 -9.70 -7.76 16.90
CA GLY A 459 -9.17 -7.73 18.26
C GLY A 459 -7.85 -8.49 18.40
N ALA A 460 -7.76 -9.71 17.86
CA ALA A 460 -6.52 -10.48 17.83
C ALA A 460 -5.43 -9.78 17.01
N SER A 461 -5.79 -9.23 15.87
CA SER A 461 -4.87 -8.45 15.02
C SER A 461 -4.34 -7.21 15.74
N ALA A 462 -5.21 -6.47 16.44
CA ALA A 462 -4.84 -5.32 17.26
C ALA A 462 -3.94 -5.71 18.44
N ALA A 463 -4.20 -6.82 19.10
CA ALA A 463 -3.35 -7.35 20.17
C ALA A 463 -1.95 -7.71 19.65
N LEU A 464 -1.86 -8.40 18.51
CA LEU A 464 -0.58 -8.66 17.85
C LEU A 464 0.15 -7.38 17.47
N MET A 465 -0.57 -6.36 16.96
CA MET A 465 0.01 -5.06 16.64
C MET A 465 0.64 -4.42 17.88
N VAL A 466 -0.01 -4.48 19.05
CA VAL A 466 0.53 -3.95 20.32
C VAL A 466 1.79 -4.73 20.74
N VAL A 467 1.78 -6.05 20.64
CA VAL A 467 2.95 -6.90 20.99
C VAL A 467 4.13 -6.58 20.09
N PHE A 468 3.93 -6.52 18.76
CA PHE A 468 5.02 -6.20 17.82
C PHE A 468 5.51 -4.75 17.95
N LEU A 469 4.59 -3.82 18.22
CA LEU A 469 4.97 -2.43 18.50
C LEU A 469 5.81 -2.32 19.78
N ALA A 470 5.46 -3.04 20.86
CA ALA A 470 6.24 -3.04 22.09
C ALA A 470 7.67 -3.56 21.84
N GLN A 471 7.82 -4.64 21.08
CA GLN A 471 9.13 -5.14 20.67
C GLN A 471 9.89 -4.11 19.82
N PHE A 472 9.23 -3.53 18.82
CA PHE A 472 9.83 -2.50 17.95
C PHE A 472 10.30 -1.29 18.75
N ALA A 473 9.45 -0.76 19.65
CA ALA A 473 9.75 0.41 20.47
C ALA A 473 10.96 0.21 21.39
N THR A 474 11.19 -1.05 21.81
CA THR A 474 12.32 -1.47 22.67
C THR A 474 13.50 -2.05 21.89
N TRP A 475 13.64 -1.73 20.60
CA TRP A 475 14.74 -2.15 19.73
C TRP A 475 14.84 -3.66 19.48
N HIS A 476 13.73 -4.38 19.53
CA HIS A 476 13.67 -5.74 18.99
C HIS A 476 13.18 -5.66 17.54
N TRP A 477 13.91 -6.35 16.65
CA TRP A 477 13.48 -6.44 15.26
C TRP A 477 12.27 -7.37 15.14
N VAL A 478 11.25 -6.98 14.39
CA VAL A 478 9.96 -7.70 14.32
C VAL A 478 9.52 -8.03 12.88
N ALA A 479 10.37 -7.74 11.89
CA ALA A 479 9.98 -7.96 10.49
C ALA A 479 11.13 -8.48 9.63
#